data_21410def9554d2d084bcf25c887b53ed
#
_entry.id   21410def9554d2d084bcf25c887b53ed
#
_cell.length_a   1.000
_cell.length_b   1.000
_cell.length_c   1.000
_cell.angle_alpha   90.00
_cell.angle_beta   90.00
_cell.angle_gamma   90.00
#
_symmetry.space_group_name_H-M   'P 1'
#
loop_
_entity.id
_entity.type
_entity.pdbx_description
1 polymer ?
#
loop_
_entity_poly.entity_id
_entity_poly.type
_entity_poly.pdbx_seq_one_letter_code
_entity_poly.pdbx_strand_id
1 'polypeptide(L)'
;MKILSTALAAVVALAAALPAAAQEKVLNLYSARHYQTDEALYANFTKATGIRINRVDADDAGILARLKSEGAASPADVVLLVDAARLWNAESQGLFQPFKSAVLEQRIPATLRGADAGQGSQWFGFSTRGRVIVYNKLNVRKDDVDTYEELGDPKNKGKVCTRSGSHPYNLSLFGAVMQHLGEPATETWLKGVVNNMARAPKGGDTDQIKAVASGECQIALTNSYYLARLMRSSLPEDRAVVEKVGVVFPNQATWGTHVNIAGAAIARHSPNLDSARQFLEYLAGDSAQAYFADGNNEWPAVPGVKTANPALAALGSFKAETIPVAVTGANQAKVQQMLDRVGYK
;
A
#
# COMPACT_ATOMS: atom_id res chain seq x y z
N MET A 1 -3.55 64.73 -64.23
CA MET A 1 -3.38 63.44 -64.95
C MET A 1 -2.29 62.66 -64.21
N LYS A 2 -2.59 61.51 -63.64
CA LYS A 2 -1.66 60.51 -63.06
C LYS A 2 -0.83 60.98 -61.86
N ILE A 3 -1.21 60.61 -60.67
CA ILE A 3 -0.43 59.83 -59.66
C ILE A 3 -1.38 59.62 -58.47
N LEU A 4 -2.05 58.47 -58.46
CA LEU A 4 -2.72 57.88 -57.30
C LEU A 4 -2.57 56.38 -57.48
N SER A 5 -1.66 55.76 -56.74
CA SER A 5 -1.63 54.30 -56.55
C SER A 5 -0.26 53.93 -55.99
N THR A 6 -0.03 54.01 -54.67
CA THR A 6 0.97 53.22 -53.95
C THR A 6 0.92 53.61 -52.47
N ALA A 7 -0.12 53.20 -51.77
CA ALA A 7 -0.15 53.26 -50.31
C ALA A 7 -1.19 52.26 -49.76
N LEU A 8 -1.07 50.98 -50.15
CA LEU A 8 -1.94 49.95 -49.60
C LEU A 8 -1.23 48.57 -49.57
N ALA A 9 -0.08 48.48 -48.93
CA ALA A 9 0.61 47.18 -48.76
C ALA A 9 1.53 47.11 -47.53
N ALA A 10 1.16 47.72 -46.41
CA ALA A 10 2.00 47.69 -45.19
C ALA A 10 1.24 47.49 -43.86
N VAL A 11 0.05 46.87 -43.87
CA VAL A 11 -0.75 46.68 -42.64
C VAL A 11 -1.14 45.23 -42.36
N VAL A 12 -0.49 44.22 -42.92
CA VAL A 12 -0.88 42.79 -42.72
C VAL A 12 0.25 41.93 -42.17
N ALA A 13 1.15 42.42 -41.37
CA ALA A 13 2.20 41.59 -40.78
C ALA A 13 2.39 41.80 -39.27
N LEU A 14 1.35 42.17 -38.52
CA LEU A 14 1.43 42.25 -37.05
C LEU A 14 0.27 41.44 -36.42
N ALA A 15 -0.06 40.28 -36.99
CA ALA A 15 -1.00 39.32 -36.42
C ALA A 15 -0.25 38.27 -35.59
N ALA A 16 -0.32 38.47 -34.30
CA ALA A 16 -0.39 37.40 -33.26
C ALA A 16 0.83 36.50 -33.13
N ALA A 17 1.90 36.98 -32.51
CA ALA A 17 2.60 36.16 -31.52
C ALA A 17 1.82 36.26 -30.21
N LEU A 18 0.60 35.68 -30.13
CA LEU A 18 0.02 35.33 -28.84
C LEU A 18 0.96 34.31 -28.20
N PRO A 19 1.49 34.55 -26.99
CA PRO A 19 2.21 33.52 -26.29
C PRO A 19 1.22 32.34 -26.19
N ALA A 20 1.59 31.20 -26.74
CA ALA A 20 0.90 29.95 -26.48
C ALA A 20 0.91 29.81 -24.96
N ALA A 21 -0.19 30.11 -24.31
CA ALA A 21 -0.32 29.84 -22.89
C ALA A 21 -0.02 28.35 -22.75
N ALA A 22 1.12 28.03 -22.16
CA ALA A 22 1.51 26.66 -21.92
C ALA A 22 0.34 26.02 -21.15
N GLN A 23 -0.33 25.07 -21.78
CA GLN A 23 -1.46 24.39 -21.15
C GLN A 23 -0.98 23.87 -19.78
N GLU A 24 -1.65 24.29 -18.71
CA GLU A 24 -1.28 23.88 -17.36
C GLU A 24 -1.25 22.37 -17.28
N LYS A 25 -0.10 21.80 -16.97
CA LYS A 25 0.04 20.35 -16.82
C LYS A 25 -0.69 19.92 -15.55
N VAL A 26 -1.56 18.96 -15.68
CA VAL A 26 -2.36 18.42 -14.56
C VAL A 26 -2.15 16.93 -14.42
N LEU A 27 -2.39 16.44 -13.20
CA LEU A 27 -2.47 15.04 -12.84
C LEU A 27 -3.75 14.83 -12.01
N ASN A 28 -4.65 13.97 -12.45
CA ASN A 28 -5.83 13.59 -11.70
C ASN A 28 -5.54 12.32 -10.93
N LEU A 29 -5.34 12.44 -9.61
CA LEU A 29 -4.97 11.37 -8.70
C LEU A 29 -6.21 10.84 -7.97
N TYR A 30 -6.55 9.57 -8.18
CA TYR A 30 -7.57 8.86 -7.41
C TYR A 30 -6.86 8.04 -6.32
N SER A 31 -7.07 8.41 -5.05
CA SER A 31 -6.29 7.89 -3.94
C SER A 31 -7.16 7.26 -2.86
N ALA A 32 -6.83 6.04 -2.48
CA ALA A 32 -7.34 5.38 -1.28
C ALA A 32 -6.38 5.53 -0.08
N ARG A 33 -5.29 6.27 -0.22
CA ARG A 33 -4.42 6.62 0.89
C ARG A 33 -5.04 7.77 1.69
N HIS A 34 -5.15 7.57 2.98
CA HIS A 34 -5.82 8.51 3.91
C HIS A 34 -4.84 9.14 4.90
N TYR A 35 -3.56 9.26 4.53
CA TYR A 35 -2.55 9.88 5.38
C TYR A 35 -2.47 11.38 5.09
N GLN A 36 -2.74 12.21 6.10
CA GLN A 36 -2.55 13.67 5.99
C GLN A 36 -1.10 14.03 5.64
N THR A 37 -0.17 13.20 6.04
CA THR A 37 1.26 13.34 5.71
C THR A 37 1.52 13.31 4.21
N ASP A 38 0.72 12.63 3.39
CA ASP A 38 0.91 12.57 1.93
C ASP A 38 0.78 13.94 1.24
N GLU A 39 0.19 14.96 1.88
CA GLU A 39 0.09 16.32 1.35
C GLU A 39 1.46 16.91 0.99
N ALA A 40 2.46 16.72 1.84
CA ALA A 40 3.79 17.22 1.55
C ALA A 40 4.46 16.47 0.38
N LEU A 41 4.18 15.18 0.23
CA LEU A 41 4.65 14.38 -0.91
C LEU A 41 4.10 14.96 -2.23
N TYR A 42 2.82 15.27 -2.28
CA TYR A 42 2.14 15.83 -3.45
C TYR A 42 2.60 17.28 -3.75
N ALA A 43 2.73 18.10 -2.70
CA ALA A 43 3.25 19.46 -2.84
C ALA A 43 4.67 19.50 -3.38
N ASN A 44 5.54 18.57 -2.92
CA ASN A 44 6.91 18.45 -3.42
C ASN A 44 6.96 18.02 -4.89
N PHE A 45 6.09 17.13 -5.33
CA PHE A 45 5.96 16.78 -6.74
C PHE A 45 5.57 18.01 -7.60
N THR A 46 4.52 18.72 -7.19
CA THR A 46 4.07 19.93 -7.90
C THR A 46 5.19 20.98 -7.97
N LYS A 47 5.90 21.20 -6.85
CA LYS A 47 7.02 22.14 -6.80
C LYS A 47 8.16 21.75 -7.74
N ALA A 48 8.45 20.45 -7.85
CA ALA A 48 9.55 19.93 -8.68
C ALA A 48 9.22 19.94 -10.17
N THR A 49 7.95 19.74 -10.55
CA THR A 49 7.56 19.49 -11.95
C THR A 49 6.68 20.57 -12.57
N GLY A 50 6.07 21.42 -11.76
CA GLY A 50 5.03 22.36 -12.20
C GLY A 50 3.69 21.67 -12.53
N ILE A 51 3.55 20.37 -12.32
CA ILE A 51 2.31 19.62 -12.56
C ILE A 51 1.40 19.77 -11.36
N ARG A 52 0.19 20.30 -11.58
CA ARG A 52 -0.82 20.44 -10.53
C ARG A 52 -1.56 19.11 -10.33
N ILE A 53 -1.70 18.68 -9.08
CA ILE A 53 -2.47 17.48 -8.73
C ILE A 53 -3.91 17.87 -8.39
N ASN A 54 -4.87 17.28 -9.11
CA ASN A 54 -6.28 17.24 -8.74
C ASN A 54 -6.55 15.89 -8.06
N ARG A 55 -7.00 15.90 -6.80
CA ARG A 55 -7.17 14.68 -6.04
C ARG A 55 -8.63 14.33 -5.79
N VAL A 56 -8.92 13.04 -5.88
CA VAL A 56 -10.17 12.41 -5.43
C VAL A 56 -9.79 11.36 -4.40
N ASP A 57 -10.26 11.55 -3.17
CA ASP A 57 -10.04 10.63 -2.07
C ASP A 57 -11.31 9.85 -1.75
N ALA A 58 -11.19 8.54 -1.62
CA ALA A 58 -12.23 7.64 -1.12
C ALA A 58 -11.55 6.36 -0.58
N ASP A 59 -12.31 5.44 0.00
CA ASP A 59 -11.80 4.11 0.27
C ASP A 59 -11.55 3.33 -1.04
N ASP A 60 -10.80 2.22 -0.95
CA ASP A 60 -10.45 1.41 -2.12
C ASP A 60 -11.68 1.00 -2.94
N ALA A 61 -12.77 0.62 -2.28
CA ALA A 61 -14.00 0.19 -2.95
C ALA A 61 -14.66 1.35 -3.70
N GLY A 62 -14.70 2.53 -3.09
CA GLY A 62 -15.22 3.75 -3.69
C GLY A 62 -14.42 4.19 -4.91
N ILE A 63 -13.08 4.17 -4.84
CA ILE A 63 -12.21 4.46 -5.99
C ILE A 63 -12.48 3.49 -7.14
N LEU A 64 -12.54 2.18 -6.88
CA LEU A 64 -12.77 1.18 -7.94
C LEU A 64 -14.19 1.29 -8.54
N ALA A 65 -15.20 1.52 -7.70
CA ALA A 65 -16.57 1.74 -8.17
C ALA A 65 -16.68 2.96 -9.07
N ARG A 66 -16.01 4.05 -8.69
CA ARG A 66 -15.99 5.29 -9.46
C ARG A 66 -15.32 5.10 -10.82
N LEU A 67 -14.13 4.49 -10.88
CA LEU A 67 -13.44 4.19 -12.13
C LEU A 67 -14.30 3.36 -13.09
N LYS A 68 -15.02 2.35 -12.58
CA LYS A 68 -15.94 1.54 -13.37
C LYS A 68 -17.11 2.35 -13.90
N SER A 69 -17.72 3.19 -13.05
CA SER A 69 -18.86 4.03 -13.43
C SER A 69 -18.49 5.07 -14.48
N GLU A 70 -17.32 5.67 -14.37
CA GLU A 70 -16.80 6.65 -15.31
C GLU A 70 -16.35 6.01 -16.64
N GLY A 71 -15.86 4.78 -16.60
CA GLY A 71 -15.42 4.02 -17.78
C GLY A 71 -14.41 4.79 -18.63
N ALA A 72 -14.66 4.87 -19.94
CA ALA A 72 -13.78 5.57 -20.87
C ALA A 72 -13.77 7.10 -20.71
N ALA A 73 -14.76 7.66 -20.01
CA ALA A 73 -14.85 9.10 -19.71
C ALA A 73 -14.13 9.47 -18.39
N SER A 74 -13.51 8.50 -17.71
CA SER A 74 -12.81 8.79 -16.45
C SER A 74 -11.67 9.80 -16.67
N PRO A 75 -11.62 10.88 -15.87
CA PRO A 75 -10.48 11.80 -15.91
C PRO A 75 -9.26 11.29 -15.15
N ALA A 76 -9.35 10.15 -14.46
CA ALA A 76 -8.27 9.62 -13.64
C ALA A 76 -7.00 9.34 -14.45
N ASP A 77 -5.87 9.82 -13.95
CA ASP A 77 -4.56 9.55 -14.53
C ASP A 77 -3.82 8.46 -13.75
N VAL A 78 -3.78 8.62 -12.43
CA VAL A 78 -3.14 7.67 -11.51
C VAL A 78 -4.13 7.22 -10.46
N VAL A 79 -4.09 5.93 -10.18
CA VAL A 79 -4.85 5.27 -9.10
C VAL A 79 -3.86 4.77 -8.06
N LEU A 80 -4.03 5.20 -6.80
CA LEU A 80 -3.17 4.84 -5.67
C LEU A 80 -3.99 4.06 -4.65
N LEU A 81 -3.65 2.79 -4.46
CA LEU A 81 -4.37 1.86 -3.59
C LEU A 81 -3.45 1.32 -2.48
N VAL A 82 -4.09 0.88 -1.40
CA VAL A 82 -3.40 0.33 -0.23
C VAL A 82 -3.70 -1.16 -0.15
N ASP A 83 -2.72 -1.98 -0.46
CA ASP A 83 -2.73 -3.44 -0.51
C ASP A 83 -2.64 -4.00 -1.95
N ALA A 84 -1.69 -4.91 -2.14
CA ALA A 84 -1.45 -5.58 -3.43
C ALA A 84 -2.68 -6.30 -3.97
N ALA A 85 -3.50 -6.80 -3.08
CA ALA A 85 -4.73 -7.48 -3.42
C ALA A 85 -5.76 -6.55 -4.09
N ARG A 86 -5.82 -5.29 -3.68
CA ARG A 86 -6.66 -4.27 -4.32
C ARG A 86 -6.13 -3.89 -5.69
N LEU A 87 -4.81 -3.77 -5.82
CA LEU A 87 -4.16 -3.52 -7.10
C LEU A 87 -4.41 -4.66 -8.09
N TRP A 88 -4.22 -5.91 -7.64
CA TRP A 88 -4.52 -7.09 -8.47
C TRP A 88 -5.99 -7.16 -8.87
N ASN A 89 -6.91 -6.88 -7.94
CA ASN A 89 -8.34 -6.86 -8.23
C ASN A 89 -8.71 -5.81 -9.29
N ALA A 90 -8.11 -4.62 -9.24
CA ALA A 90 -8.29 -3.58 -10.24
C ALA A 90 -7.69 -3.97 -11.59
N GLU A 91 -6.48 -4.57 -11.59
CA GLU A 91 -5.83 -5.14 -12.78
C GLU A 91 -6.70 -6.19 -13.45
N SER A 92 -7.20 -7.17 -12.69
CA SER A 92 -8.04 -8.27 -13.20
C SER A 92 -9.35 -7.79 -13.84
N GLN A 93 -9.81 -6.58 -13.50
CA GLN A 93 -10.98 -5.93 -14.06
C GLN A 93 -10.64 -4.98 -15.22
N GLY A 94 -9.37 -4.93 -15.64
CA GLY A 94 -8.92 -4.10 -16.75
C GLY A 94 -8.99 -2.59 -16.49
N LEU A 95 -8.90 -2.17 -15.21
CA LEU A 95 -8.97 -0.74 -14.84
C LEU A 95 -7.64 0.00 -15.00
N PHE A 96 -6.56 -0.73 -15.26
CA PHE A 96 -5.23 -0.19 -15.45
C PHE A 96 -4.72 -0.45 -16.86
N GLN A 97 -3.75 0.32 -17.30
CA GLN A 97 -2.99 0.03 -18.51
C GLN A 97 -1.55 -0.38 -18.17
N PRO A 98 -0.95 -1.30 -18.94
CA PRO A 98 0.45 -1.67 -18.75
C PRO A 98 1.37 -0.49 -19.09
N PHE A 99 2.48 -0.41 -18.39
CA PHE A 99 3.39 0.70 -18.53
C PHE A 99 4.84 0.24 -18.38
N LYS A 100 5.67 0.54 -19.37
CA LYS A 100 7.12 0.32 -19.33
C LYS A 100 7.83 1.58 -18.87
N SER A 101 8.64 1.48 -17.82
CA SER A 101 9.55 2.52 -17.38
C SER A 101 10.86 1.88 -16.90
N ALA A 102 11.95 2.20 -17.58
CA ALA A 102 13.27 1.72 -17.16
C ALA A 102 13.61 2.17 -15.74
N VAL A 103 13.15 3.36 -15.32
CA VAL A 103 13.33 3.88 -13.95
C VAL A 103 12.62 3.00 -12.94
N LEU A 104 11.33 2.72 -13.16
CA LEU A 104 10.53 1.91 -12.22
C LEU A 104 11.01 0.46 -12.17
N GLU A 105 11.31 -0.12 -13.34
CA GLU A 105 11.75 -1.52 -13.45
C GLU A 105 13.12 -1.74 -12.80
N GLN A 106 14.01 -0.75 -12.86
CA GLN A 106 15.31 -0.80 -12.21
C GLN A 106 15.21 -0.59 -10.70
N ARG A 107 14.31 0.29 -10.25
CA ARG A 107 14.24 0.72 -8.85
C ARG A 107 13.32 -0.14 -7.99
N ILE A 108 12.17 -0.57 -8.53
CA ILE A 108 11.18 -1.36 -7.78
C ILE A 108 11.41 -2.85 -8.03
N PRO A 109 11.67 -3.66 -6.99
CA PRO A 109 11.84 -5.11 -7.13
C PRO A 109 10.65 -5.79 -7.83
N ALA A 110 10.93 -6.80 -8.64
CA ALA A 110 9.90 -7.54 -9.38
C ALA A 110 8.84 -8.17 -8.45
N THR A 111 9.21 -8.50 -7.21
CA THR A 111 8.30 -9.02 -6.19
C THR A 111 7.27 -8.00 -5.69
N LEU A 112 7.50 -6.70 -5.91
CA LEU A 112 6.67 -5.60 -5.43
C LEU A 112 5.90 -4.89 -6.56
N ARG A 113 5.71 -5.53 -7.70
CA ARG A 113 4.96 -4.97 -8.84
C ARG A 113 4.08 -6.01 -9.51
N GLY A 114 3.13 -5.57 -10.32
CA GLY A 114 2.31 -6.42 -11.16
C GLY A 114 3.16 -7.23 -12.14
N ALA A 115 2.68 -8.41 -12.52
CA ALA A 115 3.39 -9.26 -13.47
C ALA A 115 3.51 -8.54 -14.83
N ASP A 116 4.69 -8.63 -15.45
CA ASP A 116 4.89 -8.14 -16.81
C ASP A 116 4.55 -9.25 -17.83
N ALA A 117 3.48 -9.02 -18.59
CA ALA A 117 3.07 -9.90 -19.70
C ALA A 117 3.70 -9.47 -21.04
N GLY A 118 4.84 -8.77 -21.02
CA GLY A 118 5.56 -8.30 -22.21
C GLY A 118 5.27 -6.85 -22.61
N GLN A 119 4.30 -6.21 -21.96
CA GLN A 119 3.95 -4.79 -22.20
C GLN A 119 4.28 -3.86 -21.01
N GLY A 120 4.95 -4.38 -19.98
CA GLY A 120 5.23 -3.71 -18.72
C GLY A 120 4.25 -4.12 -17.62
N SER A 121 4.57 -3.74 -16.38
CA SER A 121 3.70 -3.96 -15.22
C SER A 121 2.53 -2.99 -15.24
N GLN A 122 1.37 -3.43 -14.75
CA GLN A 122 0.20 -2.56 -14.66
C GLN A 122 0.19 -1.69 -13.38
N TRP A 123 0.96 -2.07 -12.35
CA TRP A 123 1.10 -1.32 -11.11
C TRP A 123 2.46 -1.59 -10.45
N PHE A 124 2.86 -0.67 -9.57
CA PHE A 124 4.13 -0.69 -8.85
C PHE A 124 3.89 -0.38 -7.38
N GLY A 125 4.60 -1.09 -6.48
CA GLY A 125 4.62 -0.78 -5.06
C GLY A 125 5.63 0.32 -4.74
N PHE A 126 5.25 1.28 -3.91
CA PHE A 126 6.10 2.41 -3.55
C PHE A 126 6.48 2.46 -2.07
N SER A 127 5.74 1.78 -1.24
CA SER A 127 6.10 1.57 0.17
C SER A 127 5.72 0.16 0.60
N THR A 128 6.39 -0.34 1.65
CA THR A 128 6.16 -1.68 2.18
C THR A 128 5.87 -1.66 3.67
N ARG A 129 5.14 -2.65 4.17
CA ARG A 129 4.89 -2.91 5.58
C ARG A 129 4.87 -4.39 5.86
N GLY A 130 5.46 -4.80 7.00
CA GLY A 130 5.37 -6.16 7.47
C GLY A 130 4.07 -6.42 8.21
N ARG A 131 3.50 -7.61 8.03
CA ARG A 131 2.41 -8.12 8.87
C ARG A 131 3.02 -8.78 10.10
N VAL A 132 3.04 -8.08 11.23
CA VAL A 132 3.75 -8.49 12.43
C VAL A 132 2.83 -9.11 13.47
N ILE A 133 3.40 -9.85 14.41
CA ILE A 133 2.71 -10.29 15.62
C ILE A 133 3.12 -9.34 16.76
N VAL A 134 2.12 -8.73 17.40
CA VAL A 134 2.28 -7.96 18.64
C VAL A 134 1.84 -8.85 19.80
N TYR A 135 2.62 -8.87 20.88
CA TYR A 135 2.36 -9.71 22.06
C TYR A 135 2.51 -8.95 23.38
N ASN A 136 1.84 -9.40 24.41
CA ASN A 136 1.94 -8.85 25.76
C ASN A 136 3.23 -9.33 26.43
N LYS A 137 4.17 -8.43 26.73
CA LYS A 137 5.48 -8.76 27.30
C LYS A 137 5.43 -9.45 28.65
N LEU A 138 4.37 -9.27 29.43
CA LEU A 138 4.23 -9.86 30.75
C LEU A 138 3.80 -11.33 30.70
N ASN A 139 3.03 -11.70 29.68
CA ASN A 139 2.29 -12.96 29.65
C ASN A 139 2.73 -13.91 28.54
N VAL A 140 3.48 -13.43 27.55
CA VAL A 140 3.89 -14.19 26.36
C VAL A 140 5.39 -14.00 26.13
N ARG A 141 6.09 -15.10 25.92
CA ARG A 141 7.49 -15.04 25.50
C ARG A 141 7.55 -14.87 23.98
N LYS A 142 8.54 -14.14 23.50
CA LYS A 142 8.76 -13.91 22.07
C LYS A 142 8.79 -15.21 21.27
N ASP A 143 9.50 -16.22 21.79
CA ASP A 143 9.72 -17.51 21.13
C ASP A 143 8.46 -18.40 21.07
N ASP A 144 7.39 -18.03 21.76
CA ASP A 144 6.10 -18.73 21.70
C ASP A 144 5.19 -18.22 20.59
N VAL A 145 5.62 -17.17 19.83
CA VAL A 145 4.85 -16.49 18.80
C VAL A 145 5.74 -16.01 17.64
N ASP A 146 6.81 -16.71 17.34
CA ASP A 146 7.80 -16.29 16.34
C ASP A 146 7.44 -16.71 14.89
N THR A 147 6.35 -17.46 14.72
CA THR A 147 5.79 -17.84 13.41
C THR A 147 4.29 -17.54 13.30
N TYR A 148 3.79 -17.42 12.08
CA TYR A 148 2.33 -17.32 11.87
C TYR A 148 1.62 -18.62 12.21
N GLU A 149 2.29 -19.74 12.00
CA GLU A 149 1.75 -21.08 12.28
C GLU A 149 1.35 -21.24 13.75
N GLU A 150 2.08 -20.61 14.65
CA GLU A 150 1.79 -20.65 16.10
C GLU A 150 0.50 -19.94 16.51
N LEU A 151 -0.03 -19.04 15.67
CA LEU A 151 -1.35 -18.47 15.95
C LEU A 151 -2.46 -19.51 15.94
N GLY A 152 -2.28 -20.61 15.18
CA GLY A 152 -3.19 -21.76 15.13
C GLY A 152 -2.88 -22.84 16.16
N ASP A 153 -1.75 -22.77 16.90
CA ASP A 153 -1.36 -23.76 17.90
C ASP A 153 -2.29 -23.71 19.12
N PRO A 154 -2.81 -24.85 19.62
CA PRO A 154 -3.69 -24.91 20.80
C PRO A 154 -3.12 -24.27 22.07
N LYS A 155 -1.78 -24.14 22.21
CA LYS A 155 -1.13 -23.42 23.32
C LYS A 155 -1.58 -21.95 23.42
N ASN A 156 -2.08 -21.39 22.32
CA ASN A 156 -2.52 -20.01 22.22
C ASN A 156 -4.06 -19.85 22.34
N LYS A 157 -4.77 -20.87 22.84
CA LYS A 157 -6.22 -20.85 23.04
C LYS A 157 -6.66 -19.65 23.90
N GLY A 158 -7.60 -18.87 23.40
CA GLY A 158 -8.14 -17.70 24.08
C GLY A 158 -7.19 -16.50 24.17
N LYS A 159 -6.12 -16.48 23.37
CA LYS A 159 -5.10 -15.43 23.42
C LYS A 159 -5.08 -14.50 22.22
N VAL A 160 -5.60 -14.93 21.05
CA VAL A 160 -5.40 -14.26 19.77
C VAL A 160 -6.50 -13.23 19.50
N CYS A 161 -6.12 -12.04 19.10
CA CYS A 161 -7.02 -11.03 18.55
C CYS A 161 -6.63 -10.65 17.14
N THR A 162 -7.64 -10.45 16.30
CA THR A 162 -7.47 -9.97 14.94
C THR A 162 -8.57 -8.99 14.56
N ARG A 163 -8.37 -8.25 13.49
CA ARG A 163 -9.44 -7.61 12.76
C ARG A 163 -10.20 -8.63 11.92
N SER A 164 -11.29 -8.23 11.23
CA SER A 164 -12.06 -9.10 10.34
C SER A 164 -11.18 -9.94 9.41
N GLY A 165 -11.52 -11.22 9.26
CA GLY A 165 -10.84 -12.13 8.35
C GLY A 165 -10.92 -11.69 6.89
N SER A 166 -12.06 -11.12 6.47
CA SER A 166 -12.28 -10.59 5.12
C SER A 166 -11.61 -9.25 4.84
N HIS A 167 -10.92 -8.66 5.85
CA HIS A 167 -10.18 -7.44 5.62
C HIS A 167 -8.96 -7.70 4.69
N PRO A 168 -8.66 -6.83 3.71
CA PRO A 168 -7.58 -7.03 2.74
C PRO A 168 -6.25 -7.46 3.36
N TYR A 169 -5.84 -6.88 4.51
CA TYR A 169 -4.58 -7.23 5.15
C TYR A 169 -4.51 -8.68 5.63
N ASN A 170 -5.64 -9.22 6.08
CA ASN A 170 -5.73 -10.63 6.48
C ASN A 170 -5.85 -11.53 5.25
N LEU A 171 -6.65 -11.15 4.25
CA LEU A 171 -6.74 -11.91 3.00
C LEU A 171 -5.38 -12.05 2.31
N SER A 172 -4.58 -10.99 2.28
CA SER A 172 -3.23 -11.01 1.71
C SER A 172 -2.29 -11.93 2.50
N LEU A 173 -2.25 -11.80 3.84
CA LEU A 173 -1.45 -12.70 4.68
C LEU A 173 -1.88 -14.16 4.49
N PHE A 174 -3.19 -14.44 4.55
CA PHE A 174 -3.69 -15.81 4.45
C PHE A 174 -3.44 -16.39 3.05
N GLY A 175 -3.46 -15.54 2.02
CA GLY A 175 -3.02 -15.90 0.67
C GLY A 175 -1.55 -16.27 0.59
N ALA A 176 -0.69 -15.58 1.34
CA ALA A 176 0.73 -15.91 1.45
C ALA A 176 0.95 -17.23 2.23
N VAL A 177 0.27 -17.38 3.38
CA VAL A 177 0.31 -18.64 4.15
C VAL A 177 -0.13 -19.83 3.28
N MET A 178 -1.15 -19.64 2.44
CA MET A 178 -1.62 -20.68 1.52
C MET A 178 -0.58 -21.06 0.46
N GLN A 179 0.24 -20.11 0.01
CA GLN A 179 1.34 -20.42 -0.91
C GLN A 179 2.45 -21.24 -0.23
N HIS A 180 2.71 -21.01 1.05
CA HIS A 180 3.76 -21.72 1.79
C HIS A 180 3.29 -23.10 2.30
N LEU A 181 2.07 -23.23 2.79
CA LEU A 181 1.57 -24.44 3.45
C LEU A 181 0.67 -25.30 2.55
N GLY A 182 0.15 -24.76 1.47
CA GLY A 182 -0.92 -25.37 0.68
C GLY A 182 -2.32 -25.18 1.29
N GLU A 183 -3.36 -25.36 0.48
CA GLU A 183 -4.75 -25.06 0.85
C GLU A 183 -5.25 -25.89 2.05
N PRO A 184 -5.07 -27.24 2.14
CA PRO A 184 -5.58 -28.02 3.27
C PRO A 184 -4.95 -27.66 4.61
N ALA A 185 -3.62 -27.43 4.64
CA ALA A 185 -2.93 -27.05 5.85
C ALA A 185 -3.30 -25.64 6.29
N THR A 186 -3.50 -24.71 5.35
CA THR A 186 -3.96 -23.36 5.65
C THR A 186 -5.37 -23.34 6.24
N GLU A 187 -6.29 -24.15 5.72
CA GLU A 187 -7.64 -24.26 6.29
C GLU A 187 -7.60 -24.81 7.71
N THR A 188 -6.77 -25.81 7.96
CA THR A 188 -6.54 -26.36 9.32
C THR A 188 -5.97 -25.30 10.25
N TRP A 189 -4.98 -24.55 9.80
CA TRP A 189 -4.40 -23.44 10.55
C TRP A 189 -5.42 -22.33 10.85
N LEU A 190 -6.20 -21.89 9.86
CA LEU A 190 -7.26 -20.88 10.05
C LEU A 190 -8.30 -21.34 11.10
N LYS A 191 -8.68 -22.62 11.07
CA LYS A 191 -9.55 -23.21 12.10
C LYS A 191 -8.92 -23.13 13.50
N GLY A 192 -7.60 -23.39 13.59
CA GLY A 192 -6.82 -23.23 14.82
C GLY A 192 -6.83 -21.78 15.29
N VAL A 193 -6.60 -20.82 14.40
CA VAL A 193 -6.62 -19.38 14.71
C VAL A 193 -8.00 -18.97 15.26
N VAL A 194 -9.09 -19.41 14.63
CA VAL A 194 -10.47 -19.14 15.10
C VAL A 194 -10.69 -19.71 16.50
N ASN A 195 -10.25 -20.95 16.76
CA ASN A 195 -10.37 -21.60 18.07
C ASN A 195 -9.54 -20.91 19.17
N ASN A 196 -8.49 -20.19 18.76
CA ASN A 196 -7.56 -19.48 19.66
C ASN A 196 -7.95 -18.02 19.90
N MET A 197 -9.01 -17.52 19.27
CA MET A 197 -9.45 -16.16 19.49
C MET A 197 -9.91 -15.90 20.92
N ALA A 198 -9.43 -14.80 21.52
CA ALA A 198 -9.89 -14.29 22.80
C ALA A 198 -11.30 -13.68 22.70
N ARG A 199 -11.64 -13.18 21.52
CA ARG A 199 -12.93 -12.57 21.19
C ARG A 199 -13.19 -12.61 19.68
N ALA A 200 -14.43 -12.36 19.30
CA ALA A 200 -14.75 -12.17 17.88
C ALA A 200 -13.90 -11.03 17.26
N PRO A 201 -13.53 -11.13 15.99
CA PRO A 201 -12.81 -10.08 15.28
C PRO A 201 -13.55 -8.75 15.33
N LYS A 202 -12.86 -7.67 15.68
CA LYS A 202 -13.41 -6.30 15.71
C LYS A 202 -12.31 -5.25 15.66
N GLY A 203 -12.64 -4.05 15.18
CA GLY A 203 -11.75 -2.89 15.17
C GLY A 203 -10.60 -2.99 14.16
N GLY A 204 -9.73 -2.00 14.18
CA GLY A 204 -8.53 -1.91 13.33
C GLY A 204 -7.27 -2.40 14.03
N ASP A 205 -6.12 -2.29 13.35
CA ASP A 205 -4.85 -2.80 13.87
C ASP A 205 -4.40 -2.04 15.14
N THR A 206 -4.66 -0.73 15.25
CA THR A 206 -4.40 0.03 16.48
C THR A 206 -5.22 -0.51 17.66
N ASP A 207 -6.48 -0.91 17.42
CA ASP A 207 -7.32 -1.48 18.46
C ASP A 207 -6.80 -2.84 18.93
N GLN A 208 -6.22 -3.63 17.99
CA GLN A 208 -5.57 -4.89 18.35
C GLN A 208 -4.36 -4.66 19.26
N ILE A 209 -3.50 -3.68 18.95
CA ILE A 209 -2.34 -3.33 19.78
C ILE A 209 -2.78 -2.88 21.18
N LYS A 210 -3.79 -2.03 21.26
CA LYS A 210 -4.35 -1.55 22.53
C LYS A 210 -5.00 -2.68 23.33
N ALA A 211 -5.67 -3.63 22.68
CA ALA A 211 -6.25 -4.83 23.32
C ALA A 211 -5.18 -5.75 23.91
N VAL A 212 -4.03 -5.89 23.24
CA VAL A 212 -2.88 -6.62 23.79
C VAL A 212 -2.29 -5.90 25.01
N ALA A 213 -2.12 -4.58 24.93
CA ALA A 213 -1.59 -3.78 26.04
C ALA A 213 -2.51 -3.79 27.28
N SER A 214 -3.83 -3.85 27.09
CA SER A 214 -4.81 -3.91 28.19
C SER A 214 -4.98 -5.33 28.77
N GLY A 215 -4.50 -6.36 28.09
CA GLY A 215 -4.67 -7.77 28.48
C GLY A 215 -5.98 -8.40 28.03
N GLU A 216 -6.83 -7.71 27.25
CA GLU A 216 -8.01 -8.30 26.60
C GLU A 216 -7.59 -9.44 25.68
N CYS A 217 -6.45 -9.31 25.02
CA CYS A 217 -5.78 -10.35 24.25
C CYS A 217 -4.32 -10.45 24.68
N GLN A 218 -3.66 -11.53 24.32
CA GLN A 218 -2.24 -11.71 24.60
C GLN A 218 -1.38 -11.56 23.33
N ILE A 219 -1.98 -11.80 22.17
CA ILE A 219 -1.33 -11.87 20.87
C ILE A 219 -2.24 -11.23 19.84
N ALA A 220 -1.69 -10.45 18.92
CA ALA A 220 -2.46 -9.88 17.81
C ALA A 220 -1.68 -9.77 16.51
N LEU A 221 -2.37 -9.91 15.39
CA LEU A 221 -1.87 -9.58 14.04
C LEU A 221 -2.09 -8.11 13.73
N THR A 222 -1.02 -7.40 13.35
CA THR A 222 -1.08 -5.98 12.97
C THR A 222 -0.12 -5.66 11.84
N ASN A 223 -0.35 -4.56 11.11
CA ASN A 223 0.69 -4.01 10.25
C ASN A 223 1.68 -3.19 11.08
N SER A 224 2.95 -3.31 10.76
CA SER A 224 4.08 -2.71 11.48
C SER A 224 3.97 -1.20 11.68
N TYR A 225 3.46 -0.46 10.69
CA TYR A 225 3.37 1.01 10.76
C TYR A 225 2.39 1.52 11.82
N TYR A 226 1.41 0.71 12.26
CA TYR A 226 0.52 1.09 13.37
C TYR A 226 1.28 1.12 14.70
N LEU A 227 2.13 0.13 14.94
CA LEU A 227 2.99 0.14 16.13
C LEU A 227 4.02 1.28 16.05
N ALA A 228 4.67 1.46 14.90
CA ALA A 228 5.62 2.54 14.68
C ALA A 228 4.98 3.92 14.89
N ARG A 229 3.70 4.11 14.54
CA ARG A 229 2.94 5.33 14.82
C ARG A 229 2.78 5.56 16.31
N LEU A 230 2.41 4.54 17.08
CA LEU A 230 2.31 4.62 18.54
C LEU A 230 3.67 4.93 19.19
N MET A 231 4.75 4.33 18.69
CA MET A 231 6.12 4.61 19.18
C MET A 231 6.55 6.06 18.95
N ARG A 232 6.03 6.72 17.93
CA ARG A 232 6.31 8.15 17.63
C ARG A 232 5.31 9.12 18.23
N SER A 233 4.26 8.61 18.86
CA SER A 233 3.24 9.46 19.48
C SER A 233 3.79 10.22 20.68
N SER A 234 3.37 11.48 20.80
CA SER A 234 3.65 12.31 21.98
C SER A 234 2.68 12.04 23.13
N LEU A 235 1.57 11.32 22.88
CA LEU A 235 0.52 11.06 23.86
C LEU A 235 0.99 10.06 24.92
N PRO A 236 0.82 10.36 26.22
CA PRO A 236 1.22 9.45 27.31
C PRO A 236 0.55 8.08 27.22
N GLU A 237 -0.72 8.01 26.83
CA GLU A 237 -1.47 6.78 26.68
C GLU A 237 -0.90 5.87 25.59
N ASP A 238 -0.41 6.40 24.49
CA ASP A 238 0.21 5.61 23.42
C ASP A 238 1.57 5.06 23.86
N ARG A 239 2.35 5.86 24.62
CA ARG A 239 3.61 5.40 25.22
C ARG A 239 3.38 4.25 26.20
N ALA A 240 2.37 4.36 27.07
CA ALA A 240 2.01 3.30 28.00
C ALA A 240 1.57 2.00 27.29
N VAL A 241 0.98 2.08 26.09
CA VAL A 241 0.70 0.93 25.23
C VAL A 241 2.00 0.29 24.75
N VAL A 242 2.92 1.08 24.18
CA VAL A 242 4.20 0.60 23.62
C VAL A 242 5.07 -0.09 24.67
N GLU A 243 5.09 0.42 25.92
CA GLU A 243 5.84 -0.20 27.02
C GLU A 243 5.39 -1.63 27.31
N LYS A 244 4.11 -1.94 27.18
CA LYS A 244 3.52 -3.23 27.52
C LYS A 244 3.61 -4.28 26.39
N VAL A 245 3.81 -3.84 25.15
CA VAL A 245 3.78 -4.76 24.00
C VAL A 245 5.17 -5.01 23.44
N GLY A 246 5.40 -6.24 22.99
CA GLY A 246 6.52 -6.62 22.14
C GLY A 246 6.05 -6.85 20.72
N VAL A 247 7.00 -6.93 19.78
CA VAL A 247 6.74 -7.19 18.37
C VAL A 247 7.65 -8.29 17.85
N VAL A 248 7.11 -9.14 17.00
CA VAL A 248 7.83 -10.17 16.26
C VAL A 248 7.58 -9.96 14.77
N PHE A 249 8.64 -10.05 13.99
CA PHE A 249 8.58 -10.32 12.56
C PHE A 249 8.55 -11.83 12.39
N PRO A 250 7.39 -12.44 12.02
CA PRO A 250 7.28 -13.90 12.05
C PRO A 250 8.13 -14.60 10.98
N ASN A 251 8.36 -15.89 11.18
CA ASN A 251 8.97 -16.79 10.20
C ASN A 251 10.41 -16.43 9.76
N GLN A 252 11.18 -15.75 10.62
CA GLN A 252 12.55 -15.34 10.27
C GLN A 252 13.49 -16.51 10.01
N ALA A 253 13.29 -17.64 10.66
CA ALA A 253 14.04 -18.87 10.44
C ALA A 253 13.57 -19.66 9.20
N THR A 254 12.39 -19.35 8.66
CA THR A 254 11.77 -20.09 7.54
C THR A 254 11.58 -19.18 6.32
N TRP A 255 10.36 -18.90 5.91
CA TRP A 255 10.04 -18.19 4.67
C TRP A 255 10.04 -16.65 4.79
N GLY A 256 10.15 -16.13 6.00
CA GLY A 256 10.20 -14.69 6.25
C GLY A 256 8.83 -14.08 6.58
N THR A 257 8.85 -12.81 6.92
CA THR A 257 7.62 -12.07 7.26
C THR A 257 6.86 -11.67 6.01
N HIS A 258 5.55 -11.88 6.00
CA HIS A 258 4.67 -11.36 4.95
C HIS A 258 4.78 -9.85 4.84
N VAL A 259 5.04 -9.38 3.63
CA VAL A 259 5.15 -7.96 3.27
C VAL A 259 4.04 -7.59 2.30
N ASN A 260 3.43 -6.44 2.53
CA ASN A 260 2.46 -5.87 1.62
C ASN A 260 2.84 -4.43 1.25
N ILE A 261 2.15 -3.84 0.28
CA ILE A 261 2.52 -2.57 -0.35
C ILE A 261 1.39 -1.54 -0.31
N ALA A 262 1.77 -0.26 -0.39
CA ALA A 262 0.94 0.74 -1.05
C ALA A 262 1.51 0.94 -2.46
N GLY A 263 0.66 0.92 -3.46
CA GLY A 263 1.09 0.97 -4.84
C GLY A 263 0.20 1.84 -5.71
N ALA A 264 0.70 2.15 -6.90
CA ALA A 264 -0.02 2.96 -7.86
C ALA A 264 0.06 2.40 -9.27
N ALA A 265 -0.92 2.76 -10.08
CA ALA A 265 -1.11 2.34 -11.45
C ALA A 265 -1.54 3.52 -12.32
N ILE A 266 -1.29 3.43 -13.62
CA ILE A 266 -1.89 4.35 -14.58
C ILE A 266 -3.30 3.86 -14.90
N ALA A 267 -4.30 4.72 -14.77
CA ALA A 267 -5.68 4.41 -15.10
C ALA A 267 -5.80 4.02 -16.58
N ARG A 268 -6.70 3.08 -16.91
CA ARG A 268 -6.88 2.54 -18.26
C ARG A 268 -7.01 3.61 -19.35
N HIS A 269 -7.72 4.68 -19.04
CA HIS A 269 -8.06 5.73 -20.00
C HIS A 269 -7.44 7.09 -19.61
N SER A 270 -6.30 7.08 -18.92
CA SER A 270 -5.61 8.31 -18.48
C SER A 270 -5.46 9.32 -19.62
N PRO A 271 -6.01 10.53 -19.47
CA PRO A 271 -5.84 11.59 -20.49
C PRO A 271 -4.49 12.30 -20.41
N ASN A 272 -3.76 12.22 -19.26
CA ASN A 272 -2.50 12.93 -19.03
C ASN A 272 -1.34 11.93 -18.77
N LEU A 273 -1.10 11.04 -19.73
CA LEU A 273 -0.16 9.91 -19.59
C LEU A 273 1.27 10.35 -19.19
N ASP A 274 1.77 11.46 -19.74
CA ASP A 274 3.10 11.97 -19.39
C ASP A 274 3.18 12.47 -17.95
N SER A 275 2.12 13.13 -17.45
CA SER A 275 2.02 13.54 -16.04
C SER A 275 1.96 12.32 -15.12
N ALA A 276 1.20 11.29 -15.51
CA ALA A 276 1.09 10.04 -14.78
C ALA A 276 2.45 9.32 -14.68
N ARG A 277 3.18 9.22 -15.80
CA ARG A 277 4.54 8.68 -15.84
C ARG A 277 5.47 9.41 -14.87
N GLN A 278 5.55 10.73 -14.99
CA GLN A 278 6.41 11.55 -14.15
C GLN A 278 6.09 11.39 -12.66
N PHE A 279 4.81 11.25 -12.31
CA PHE A 279 4.41 11.04 -10.93
C PHE A 279 4.84 9.66 -10.40
N LEU A 280 4.63 8.58 -11.15
CA LEU A 280 5.09 7.25 -10.74
C LEU A 280 6.61 7.18 -10.61
N GLU A 281 7.36 7.78 -11.54
CA GLU A 281 8.81 7.83 -11.47
C GLU A 281 9.30 8.70 -10.29
N TYR A 282 8.60 9.81 -9.99
CA TYR A 282 8.85 10.62 -8.80
C TYR A 282 8.65 9.82 -7.51
N LEU A 283 7.57 9.02 -7.41
CA LEU A 283 7.31 8.17 -6.23
C LEU A 283 8.43 7.14 -6.00
N ALA A 284 9.10 6.69 -7.03
CA ALA A 284 10.26 5.81 -6.94
C ALA A 284 11.57 6.56 -6.63
N GLY A 285 11.61 7.89 -6.65
CA GLY A 285 12.78 8.69 -6.33
C GLY A 285 13.15 8.64 -4.85
N ASP A 286 14.43 8.81 -4.50
CA ASP A 286 14.93 8.68 -3.13
C ASP A 286 14.22 9.59 -2.12
N SER A 287 13.92 10.83 -2.52
CA SER A 287 13.21 11.77 -1.65
C SER A 287 11.78 11.30 -1.30
N ALA A 288 11.03 10.82 -2.29
CA ALA A 288 9.69 10.29 -2.07
C ALA A 288 9.72 8.98 -1.26
N GLN A 289 10.70 8.13 -1.52
CA GLN A 289 10.90 6.87 -0.81
C GLN A 289 11.28 7.09 0.66
N ALA A 290 12.19 8.04 0.95
CA ALA A 290 12.50 8.45 2.32
C ALA A 290 11.27 9.04 3.01
N TYR A 291 10.45 9.80 2.29
CA TYR A 291 9.22 10.39 2.83
C TYR A 291 8.20 9.33 3.28
N PHE A 292 8.02 8.23 2.53
CA PHE A 292 7.15 7.13 2.98
C PHE A 292 7.60 6.54 4.33
N ALA A 293 8.90 6.46 4.57
CA ALA A 293 9.41 6.01 5.84
C ALA A 293 9.24 7.07 6.94
N ASP A 294 9.71 8.27 6.70
CA ASP A 294 9.81 9.31 7.71
C ASP A 294 8.45 9.93 8.06
N GLY A 295 7.57 10.06 7.07
CA GLY A 295 6.21 10.56 7.23
C GLY A 295 5.19 9.49 7.64
N ASN A 296 5.23 8.32 7.01
CA ASN A 296 4.14 7.33 7.11
C ASN A 296 4.51 6.05 7.89
N ASN A 297 5.78 5.93 8.34
CA ASN A 297 6.28 4.74 9.04
C ASN A 297 6.21 3.45 8.20
N GLU A 298 6.31 3.56 6.89
CA GLU A 298 6.37 2.44 5.94
C GLU A 298 7.79 2.34 5.37
N TRP A 299 8.33 1.12 5.20
CA TRP A 299 9.65 1.00 4.58
C TRP A 299 9.59 1.39 3.09
N PRO A 300 10.66 1.98 2.55
CA PRO A 300 10.80 2.19 1.13
C PRO A 300 10.66 0.88 0.34
N ALA A 301 10.00 0.93 -0.82
CA ALA A 301 10.01 -0.20 -1.76
C ALA A 301 11.34 -0.28 -2.53
N VAL A 302 12.03 0.86 -2.67
CA VAL A 302 13.34 0.95 -3.33
C VAL A 302 14.43 0.56 -2.33
N PRO A 303 15.23 -0.48 -2.64
CA PRO A 303 16.32 -0.91 -1.77
C PRO A 303 17.40 0.16 -1.59
N GLY A 304 18.00 0.21 -0.41
CA GLY A 304 19.16 1.07 -0.12
C GLY A 304 18.84 2.54 0.18
N VAL A 305 17.58 2.95 0.11
CA VAL A 305 17.17 4.32 0.50
C VAL A 305 17.36 4.51 2.00
N LYS A 306 18.11 5.56 2.35
CA LYS A 306 18.33 5.95 3.75
C LYS A 306 17.09 6.64 4.32
N THR A 307 16.72 6.27 5.55
CA THR A 307 15.59 6.84 6.27
C THR A 307 16.03 7.33 7.63
N ALA A 308 15.32 8.32 8.18
CA ALA A 308 15.61 8.91 9.48
C ALA A 308 14.56 8.55 10.56
N ASN A 309 13.63 7.63 10.26
CA ASN A 309 12.54 7.25 11.15
C ASN A 309 13.04 6.43 12.35
N PRO A 310 13.01 6.98 13.59
CA PRO A 310 13.52 6.28 14.77
C PRO A 310 12.70 5.05 15.14
N ALA A 311 11.40 5.02 14.82
CA ALA A 311 10.56 3.87 15.11
C ALA A 311 10.87 2.70 14.15
N LEU A 312 11.10 2.95 12.86
CA LEU A 312 11.54 1.92 11.92
C LEU A 312 12.93 1.41 12.28
N ALA A 313 13.84 2.29 12.71
CA ALA A 313 15.16 1.90 13.18
C ALA A 313 15.07 0.99 14.43
N ALA A 314 14.17 1.32 15.38
CA ALA A 314 13.94 0.53 16.58
C ALA A 314 13.26 -0.82 16.29
N LEU A 315 12.42 -0.91 15.27
CA LEU A 315 11.84 -2.18 14.78
C LEU A 315 12.91 -3.08 14.15
N GLY A 316 13.97 -2.50 13.63
CA GLY A 316 15.10 -3.21 13.04
C GLY A 316 14.84 -3.74 11.63
N SER A 317 15.82 -4.53 11.14
CA SER A 317 15.71 -5.23 9.87
C SER A 317 15.08 -6.61 10.05
N PHE A 318 14.44 -7.10 9.01
CA PHE A 318 13.82 -8.43 9.00
C PHE A 318 13.94 -9.07 7.61
N LYS A 319 13.84 -10.39 7.58
CA LYS A 319 13.72 -11.16 6.34
C LYS A 319 12.27 -11.08 5.86
N ALA A 320 12.05 -10.40 4.74
CA ALA A 320 10.76 -10.42 4.05
C ALA A 320 10.60 -11.75 3.28
N GLU A 321 9.35 -12.20 3.12
CA GLU A 321 9.05 -13.30 2.19
C GLU A 321 9.37 -12.90 0.75
N THR A 322 9.56 -13.91 -0.11
CA THR A 322 9.94 -13.70 -1.52
C THR A 322 8.81 -13.95 -2.51
N ILE A 323 7.61 -14.29 -2.04
CA ILE A 323 6.44 -14.46 -2.90
C ILE A 323 6.09 -13.09 -3.51
N PRO A 324 5.95 -13.01 -4.85
CA PRO A 324 5.46 -11.79 -5.47
C PRO A 324 4.09 -11.41 -4.91
N VAL A 325 3.94 -10.14 -4.48
CA VAL A 325 2.69 -9.68 -3.85
C VAL A 325 1.45 -9.80 -4.76
N ALA A 326 1.65 -9.87 -6.08
CA ALA A 326 0.58 -10.15 -7.04
C ALA A 326 -0.04 -11.54 -6.84
N VAL A 327 0.75 -12.53 -6.41
CA VAL A 327 0.27 -13.90 -6.15
C VAL A 327 -0.69 -13.94 -4.98
N THR A 328 -0.41 -13.17 -3.92
CA THR A 328 -1.29 -13.10 -2.75
C THR A 328 -2.63 -12.47 -3.09
N GLY A 329 -2.63 -11.52 -4.03
CA GLY A 329 -3.85 -10.94 -4.58
C GLY A 329 -4.74 -11.95 -5.29
N ALA A 330 -4.16 -12.79 -6.15
CA ALA A 330 -4.88 -13.81 -6.91
C ALA A 330 -5.56 -14.87 -6.01
N ASN A 331 -5.04 -15.08 -4.81
CA ASN A 331 -5.54 -16.09 -3.88
C ASN A 331 -6.78 -15.67 -3.06
N GLN A 332 -7.19 -14.40 -3.10
CA GLN A 332 -8.21 -13.86 -2.20
C GLN A 332 -9.54 -14.60 -2.22
N ALA A 333 -10.04 -14.96 -3.41
CA ALA A 333 -11.33 -15.66 -3.52
C ALA A 333 -11.29 -17.03 -2.82
N LYS A 334 -10.21 -17.77 -2.97
CA LYS A 334 -10.01 -19.06 -2.29
C LYS A 334 -9.89 -18.88 -0.78
N VAL A 335 -9.13 -17.87 -0.34
CA VAL A 335 -8.98 -17.55 1.08
C VAL A 335 -10.33 -17.20 1.68
N GLN A 336 -11.13 -16.36 1.02
CA GLN A 336 -12.47 -16.01 1.51
C GLN A 336 -13.35 -17.25 1.68
N GLN A 337 -13.35 -18.17 0.73
CA GLN A 337 -14.08 -19.42 0.84
C GLN A 337 -13.61 -20.29 2.03
N MET A 338 -12.31 -20.32 2.31
CA MET A 338 -11.79 -21.00 3.52
C MET A 338 -12.26 -20.31 4.80
N LEU A 339 -12.21 -18.97 4.85
CA LEU A 339 -12.70 -18.20 6.01
C LEU A 339 -14.18 -18.49 6.30
N ASP A 340 -15.01 -18.56 5.25
CA ASP A 340 -16.44 -18.86 5.38
C ASP A 340 -16.64 -20.26 5.95
N ARG A 341 -15.87 -21.28 5.47
CA ARG A 341 -15.94 -22.66 5.97
C ARG A 341 -15.53 -22.81 7.42
N VAL A 342 -14.51 -22.06 7.87
CA VAL A 342 -14.01 -22.13 9.26
C VAL A 342 -14.70 -21.15 10.21
N GLY A 343 -15.61 -20.32 9.71
CA GLY A 343 -16.36 -19.34 10.50
C GLY A 343 -15.53 -18.15 10.97
N TYR A 344 -14.48 -17.81 10.27
CA TYR A 344 -13.66 -16.62 10.56
C TYR A 344 -14.33 -15.38 9.97
N LYS A 345 -14.93 -14.55 10.80
CA LYS A 345 -15.68 -13.34 10.41
C LYS A 345 -14.81 -12.10 10.22
#